data_dc56ee55e9f9dc9d93d19c0dbcb2838a
#
_entry.id   dc56ee55e9f9dc9d93d19c0dbcb2838a
#
_cell.length_a   1.000
_cell.length_b   1.000
_cell.length_c   1.000
_cell.angle_alpha   90.00
_cell.angle_beta   90.00
_cell.angle_gamma   90.00
#
_symmetry.space_group_name_H-M   'P 1'
#
loop_
_entity.id
_entity.type
_entity.pdbx_description
1 polymer ?
#
loop_
_entity_poly.entity_id
_entity_poly.type
_entity_poly.pdbx_seq_one_letter_code
_entity_poly.pdbx_strand_id
1 'polypeptide(L)'
;YPDSYQNENGLQLAGTLKKLFQYTTENAMYNDFDVAYENFVSGEVAMIPNGYWMIDQIPESMQSSVRFSPFPGNKLISSPETFGWGVVSGYSEKVKKAAVVFLKYRAAFNLKQKEELLSADPQNNSQLLNDYIKAYTENPQIVPNYQVKWSSVLQEQTLGEIIPKLAKDQMTEEEFVRRADESLSLIHI
;
A
#
# COMPACT_ATOMS: atom_id res chain seq x y z
N TYR A 1 1.12 2.20 -17.61
CA TYR A 1 -0.35 2.16 -17.59
C TYR A 1 -0.82 1.02 -18.47
N PRO A 2 -1.91 0.32 -18.13
CA PRO A 2 -2.59 -0.52 -19.11
C PRO A 2 -3.12 0.36 -20.25
N ASP A 3 -3.12 -0.17 -21.45
CA ASP A 3 -3.68 0.55 -22.61
C ASP A 3 -5.21 0.73 -22.46
N SER A 4 -5.86 -0.18 -21.74
CA SER A 4 -7.28 -0.13 -21.43
C SER A 4 -7.62 -1.02 -20.24
N TYR A 5 -8.63 -0.62 -19.45
CA TYR A 5 -9.30 -1.48 -18.47
C TYR A 5 -10.49 -2.26 -19.06
N GLN A 6 -10.96 -1.92 -20.26
CA GLN A 6 -12.09 -2.59 -20.93
C GLN A 6 -11.64 -3.91 -21.56
N ASN A 7 -11.21 -4.83 -20.72
CA ASN A 7 -10.75 -6.17 -21.08
C ASN A 7 -11.11 -7.16 -19.98
N GLU A 8 -10.83 -8.44 -20.17
CA GLU A 8 -11.15 -9.50 -19.24
C GLU A 8 -10.48 -9.29 -17.87
N ASN A 9 -9.23 -8.81 -17.83
CA ASN A 9 -8.52 -8.54 -16.57
C ASN A 9 -9.16 -7.39 -15.80
N GLY A 10 -9.63 -6.34 -16.48
CA GLY A 10 -10.34 -5.23 -15.84
C GLY A 10 -11.69 -5.67 -15.26
N LEU A 11 -12.44 -6.48 -15.98
CA LEU A 11 -13.69 -7.06 -15.45
C LEU A 11 -13.43 -7.98 -14.26
N GLN A 12 -12.39 -8.81 -14.32
CA GLN A 12 -11.99 -9.65 -13.21
C GLN A 12 -11.57 -8.81 -11.99
N LEU A 13 -10.85 -7.71 -12.20
CA LEU A 13 -10.49 -6.76 -11.15
C LEU A 13 -11.74 -6.18 -10.49
N ALA A 14 -12.68 -5.66 -11.29
CA ALA A 14 -13.93 -5.09 -10.80
C ALA A 14 -14.74 -6.10 -9.98
N GLY A 15 -14.92 -7.32 -10.48
CA GLY A 15 -15.60 -8.40 -9.77
C GLY A 15 -14.88 -8.81 -8.48
N THR A 16 -13.54 -8.79 -8.47
CA THR A 16 -12.75 -9.07 -7.27
C THR A 16 -12.92 -7.98 -6.22
N LEU A 17 -12.86 -6.71 -6.61
CA LEU A 17 -13.11 -5.58 -5.71
C LEU A 17 -14.50 -5.64 -5.11
N LYS A 18 -15.53 -5.83 -5.92
CA LYS A 18 -16.91 -5.97 -5.48
C LYS A 18 -17.06 -7.10 -4.45
N LYS A 19 -16.44 -8.26 -4.70
CA LYS A 19 -16.45 -9.38 -3.77
C LYS A 19 -15.70 -9.07 -2.48
N LEU A 20 -14.56 -8.39 -2.53
CA LEU A 20 -13.79 -8.03 -1.34
C LEU A 20 -14.58 -7.12 -0.40
N PHE A 21 -15.32 -6.16 -0.94
CA PHE A 21 -16.14 -5.25 -0.13
C PHE A 21 -17.28 -5.93 0.63
N GLN A 22 -17.65 -7.16 0.27
CA GLN A 22 -18.60 -7.96 1.05
C GLN A 22 -18.05 -8.44 2.41
N TYR A 23 -16.72 -8.36 2.58
CA TYR A 23 -16.01 -8.78 3.79
C TYR A 23 -15.41 -7.61 4.57
N THR A 24 -15.79 -6.38 4.25
CA THR A 24 -15.35 -5.17 4.92
C THR A 24 -16.46 -4.59 5.80
N THR A 25 -16.11 -3.62 6.64
CA THR A 25 -17.11 -2.80 7.36
C THR A 25 -17.90 -1.94 6.38
N GLU A 26 -19.14 -1.56 6.75
CA GLU A 26 -20.04 -0.78 5.86
C GLU A 26 -19.44 0.56 5.42
N ASN A 27 -18.59 1.14 6.23
CA ASN A 27 -17.97 2.44 6.00
C ASN A 27 -16.55 2.34 5.40
N ALA A 28 -16.04 1.13 5.10
CA ALA A 28 -14.67 0.91 4.66
C ALA A 28 -14.25 1.73 3.42
N MET A 29 -15.19 2.03 2.52
CA MET A 29 -14.90 2.77 1.29
C MET A 29 -14.86 4.30 1.47
N TYR A 30 -15.14 4.79 2.65
CA TYR A 30 -15.12 6.22 2.99
C TYR A 30 -14.12 6.54 4.10
N ASN A 31 -13.47 5.53 4.64
CA ASN A 31 -12.55 5.65 5.76
C ASN A 31 -11.12 5.87 5.27
N ASP A 32 -10.38 6.60 6.09
CA ASP A 32 -8.94 6.72 5.95
C ASP A 32 -8.21 5.55 6.61
N PHE A 33 -6.90 5.62 6.58
CA PHE A 33 -6.01 4.62 7.15
C PHE A 33 -6.20 4.44 8.66
N ASP A 34 -6.44 5.51 9.41
CA ASP A 34 -6.54 5.46 10.87
C ASP A 34 -7.78 4.67 11.30
N VAL A 35 -8.90 4.86 10.62
CA VAL A 35 -10.14 4.10 10.88
C VAL A 35 -9.99 2.62 10.51
N ALA A 36 -9.30 2.31 9.41
CA ALA A 36 -9.01 0.92 9.06
C ALA A 36 -8.13 0.23 10.12
N TYR A 37 -7.16 0.97 10.67
CA TYR A 37 -6.33 0.49 11.77
C TYR A 37 -7.15 0.27 13.05
N GLU A 38 -7.99 1.22 13.43
CA GLU A 38 -8.87 1.11 14.61
C GLU A 38 -9.79 -0.11 14.51
N ASN A 39 -10.42 -0.34 13.36
CA ASN A 39 -11.26 -1.52 13.13
C ASN A 39 -10.48 -2.83 13.29
N PHE A 40 -9.22 -2.85 12.92
CA PHE A 40 -8.36 -4.01 13.10
C PHE A 40 -7.98 -4.23 14.57
N VAL A 41 -7.53 -3.20 15.28
CA VAL A 41 -7.10 -3.34 16.67
C VAL A 41 -8.28 -3.52 17.64
N SER A 42 -9.48 -3.07 17.28
CA SER A 42 -10.71 -3.35 18.04
C SER A 42 -11.25 -4.75 17.78
N GLY A 43 -10.75 -5.46 16.76
CA GLY A 43 -11.20 -6.81 16.40
C GLY A 43 -12.45 -6.85 15.53
N GLU A 44 -12.89 -5.73 14.98
CA GLU A 44 -14.03 -5.69 14.03
C GLU A 44 -13.67 -6.33 12.68
N VAL A 45 -12.41 -6.28 12.28
CA VAL A 45 -11.89 -6.96 11.10
C VAL A 45 -10.72 -7.87 11.46
N ALA A 46 -10.68 -9.04 10.85
CA ALA A 46 -9.64 -10.05 11.13
C ALA A 46 -8.34 -9.83 10.34
N MET A 47 -8.36 -9.04 9.29
CA MET A 47 -7.22 -8.80 8.40
C MET A 47 -7.17 -7.33 7.96
N ILE A 48 -5.96 -6.82 7.85
CA ILE A 48 -5.70 -5.50 7.28
C ILE A 48 -4.51 -5.60 6.31
N PRO A 49 -4.67 -5.22 5.03
CA PRO A 49 -3.52 -5.06 4.14
C PRO A 49 -2.73 -3.82 4.56
N ASN A 50 -1.48 -4.01 4.96
CA ASN A 50 -0.65 -2.92 5.46
C ASN A 50 0.84 -3.21 5.23
N GLY A 51 1.71 -2.29 5.65
CA GLY A 51 3.15 -2.41 5.53
C GLY A 51 3.84 -2.68 6.86
N TYR A 52 5.14 -2.97 6.78
CA TYR A 52 5.99 -3.30 7.94
C TYR A 52 6.01 -2.20 9.01
N TRP A 53 5.75 -0.95 8.66
CA TRP A 53 5.65 0.18 9.60
C TRP A 53 4.54 0.04 10.62
N MET A 54 3.59 -0.87 10.39
CA MET A 54 2.51 -1.19 11.34
C MET A 54 2.98 -2.07 12.49
N ILE A 55 4.08 -2.81 12.35
CA ILE A 55 4.53 -3.79 13.35
C ILE A 55 4.68 -3.14 14.72
N ASP A 56 5.32 -1.97 14.76
CA ASP A 56 5.56 -1.23 16.00
C ASP A 56 4.31 -0.51 16.54
N GLN A 57 3.25 -0.42 15.73
CA GLN A 57 1.98 0.21 16.12
C GLN A 57 0.98 -0.79 16.70
N ILE A 58 1.19 -2.09 16.49
CA ILE A 58 0.31 -3.12 17.04
C ILE A 58 0.41 -3.14 18.57
N PRO A 59 -0.72 -3.00 19.31
CA PRO A 59 -0.72 -3.03 20.76
C PRO A 59 -0.04 -4.28 21.32
N GLU A 60 0.73 -4.13 22.39
CA GLU A 60 1.48 -5.23 23.02
C GLU A 60 0.57 -6.42 23.35
N SER A 61 -0.65 -6.15 23.81
CA SER A 61 -1.67 -7.18 24.11
C SER A 61 -2.08 -8.02 22.89
N MET A 62 -1.89 -7.52 21.67
CA MET A 62 -2.25 -8.20 20.44
C MET A 62 -1.06 -8.87 19.74
N GLN A 63 0.17 -8.51 20.05
CA GLN A 63 1.36 -8.97 19.33
C GLN A 63 1.52 -10.49 19.29
N SER A 64 1.01 -11.22 20.28
CA SER A 64 1.02 -12.68 20.30
C SER A 64 -0.03 -13.31 19.36
N SER A 65 -1.08 -12.57 19.02
CA SER A 65 -2.22 -13.05 18.22
C SER A 65 -2.15 -12.61 16.76
N VAL A 66 -1.47 -11.50 16.49
CA VAL A 66 -1.33 -10.96 15.13
C VAL A 66 -0.20 -11.67 14.40
N ARG A 67 -0.43 -12.04 13.16
CA ARG A 67 0.54 -12.70 12.29
C ARG A 67 0.69 -11.90 11.00
N PHE A 68 1.87 -11.93 10.43
CA PHE A 68 2.13 -11.39 9.10
C PHE A 68 2.05 -12.50 8.05
N SER A 69 1.40 -12.20 6.93
CA SER A 69 1.38 -13.08 5.77
C SER A 69 1.55 -12.26 4.49
N PRO A 70 2.33 -12.72 3.51
CA PRO A 70 2.31 -12.13 2.19
C PRO A 70 0.94 -12.28 1.54
N PHE A 71 0.67 -11.48 0.50
CA PHE A 71 -0.51 -11.67 -0.33
C PHE A 71 -0.53 -13.05 -1.00
N PRO A 72 -1.72 -13.55 -1.40
CA PRO A 72 -1.85 -14.83 -2.09
C PRO A 72 -0.85 -15.00 -3.23
N GLY A 73 -0.24 -16.18 -3.31
CA GLY A 73 0.84 -16.46 -4.27
C GLY A 73 2.21 -15.95 -3.84
N ASN A 74 2.43 -15.78 -2.53
CA ASN A 74 3.69 -15.31 -1.94
C ASN A 74 4.13 -13.95 -2.52
N LYS A 75 3.22 -12.98 -2.55
CA LYS A 75 3.46 -11.67 -3.13
C LYS A 75 3.63 -10.60 -2.06
N LEU A 76 4.63 -9.73 -2.24
CA LEU A 76 4.79 -8.49 -1.48
C LEU A 76 4.71 -7.31 -2.43
N ILE A 77 4.00 -6.26 -2.01
CA ILE A 77 3.96 -5.00 -2.75
C ILE A 77 5.13 -4.14 -2.29
N SER A 78 5.95 -3.69 -3.23
CA SER A 78 7.05 -2.78 -2.97
C SER A 78 6.82 -1.44 -3.67
N SER A 79 7.11 -0.37 -2.96
CA SER A 79 6.98 1.00 -3.47
C SER A 79 8.29 1.77 -3.34
N PRO A 80 9.41 1.28 -3.93
CA PRO A 80 10.70 1.96 -3.79
C PRO A 80 10.70 3.36 -4.41
N GLU A 81 9.78 3.62 -5.33
CA GLU A 81 9.61 4.87 -6.06
C GLU A 81 8.61 5.83 -5.39
N THR A 82 7.87 5.38 -4.39
CA THR A 82 6.76 6.16 -3.79
C THR A 82 7.25 7.21 -2.82
N PHE A 83 8.35 6.95 -2.13
CA PHE A 83 8.89 7.81 -1.10
C PHE A 83 10.28 8.28 -1.48
N GLY A 84 10.39 9.56 -1.70
CA GLY A 84 11.66 10.23 -1.97
C GLY A 84 11.79 11.46 -1.08
N TRP A 85 13.04 11.84 -0.82
CA TRP A 85 13.37 13.11 -0.17
C TRP A 85 13.72 14.12 -1.24
N GLY A 86 13.00 15.23 -1.25
CA GLY A 86 13.28 16.36 -2.14
C GLY A 86 14.07 17.46 -1.43
N VAL A 87 14.94 18.12 -2.17
CA VAL A 87 15.58 19.36 -1.71
C VAL A 87 14.83 20.54 -2.28
N VAL A 88 14.28 21.40 -1.41
CA VAL A 88 13.50 22.56 -1.83
C VAL A 88 14.38 23.56 -2.59
N SER A 89 13.95 23.97 -3.79
CA SER A 89 14.73 24.80 -4.70
C SER A 89 14.96 26.23 -4.22
N GLY A 90 14.04 26.79 -3.43
CA GLY A 90 14.05 28.18 -2.95
C GLY A 90 15.12 28.54 -1.91
N TYR A 91 15.89 27.56 -1.41
CA TYR A 91 16.94 27.83 -0.42
C TYR A 91 18.29 28.12 -1.08
N SER A 92 19.20 28.74 -0.28
CA SER A 92 20.55 29.01 -0.73
C SER A 92 21.33 27.75 -1.08
N GLU A 93 22.33 27.83 -1.95
CA GLU A 93 23.18 26.71 -2.33
C GLU A 93 23.89 26.05 -1.14
N LYS A 94 24.22 26.82 -0.10
CA LYS A 94 24.80 26.28 1.15
C LYS A 94 23.81 25.36 1.86
N VAL A 95 22.54 25.73 1.96
CA VAL A 95 21.48 24.91 2.58
C VAL A 95 21.19 23.68 1.74
N LYS A 96 21.10 23.80 0.42
CA LYS A 96 20.91 22.67 -0.49
C LYS A 96 22.04 21.64 -0.37
N LYS A 97 23.29 22.10 -0.33
CA LYS A 97 24.45 21.21 -0.13
C LYS A 97 24.38 20.48 1.21
N ALA A 98 24.03 21.17 2.29
CA ALA A 98 23.84 20.53 3.62
C ALA A 98 22.70 19.50 3.60
N ALA A 99 21.59 19.80 2.96
CA ALA A 99 20.48 18.85 2.78
C ALA A 99 20.93 17.58 2.01
N VAL A 100 21.68 17.71 0.94
CA VAL A 100 22.22 16.57 0.20
C VAL A 100 23.14 15.70 1.07
N VAL A 101 24.01 16.32 1.89
CA VAL A 101 24.87 15.58 2.83
C VAL A 101 24.03 14.81 3.84
N PHE A 102 23.00 15.44 4.40
CA PHE A 102 22.07 14.79 5.32
C PHE A 102 21.35 13.61 4.66
N LEU A 103 20.87 13.75 3.43
CA LEU A 103 20.19 12.68 2.70
C LEU A 103 21.11 11.49 2.43
N LYS A 104 22.38 11.74 2.10
CA LYS A 104 23.39 10.65 1.96
C LYS A 104 23.63 9.91 3.26
N TYR A 105 23.75 10.65 4.38
CA TYR A 105 23.88 10.05 5.71
C TYR A 105 22.67 9.20 6.05
N ARG A 106 21.46 9.75 5.85
CA ARG A 106 20.20 9.02 6.13
C ARG A 106 20.06 7.75 5.30
N ALA A 107 20.41 7.80 4.02
CA ALA A 107 20.38 6.61 3.16
C ALA A 107 21.33 5.51 3.66
N ALA A 108 22.55 5.87 4.04
CA ALA A 108 23.51 4.93 4.62
C ALA A 108 23.04 4.37 5.97
N PHE A 109 22.45 5.22 6.80
CA PHE A 109 21.90 4.81 8.10
C PHE A 109 20.73 3.82 7.93
N ASN A 110 19.78 4.09 7.02
CA ASN A 110 18.67 3.20 6.76
C ASN A 110 19.13 1.83 6.22
N LEU A 111 20.15 1.81 5.38
CA LEU A 111 20.72 0.57 4.87
C LEU A 111 21.32 -0.26 6.02
N LYS A 112 22.08 0.37 6.88
CA LYS A 112 22.67 -0.28 8.07
C LYS A 112 21.58 -0.83 9.00
N GLN A 113 20.53 -0.06 9.30
CA GLN A 113 19.42 -0.52 10.11
C GLN A 113 18.72 -1.74 9.49
N LYS A 114 18.55 -1.76 8.18
CA LYS A 114 17.99 -2.92 7.48
C LYS A 114 18.90 -4.15 7.64
N GLU A 115 20.19 -4.01 7.48
CA GLU A 115 21.15 -5.10 7.67
C GLU A 115 21.13 -5.63 9.11
N GLU A 116 21.09 -4.74 10.10
CA GLU A 116 20.98 -5.08 11.52
C GLU A 116 19.67 -5.84 11.80
N LEU A 117 18.54 -5.38 11.26
CA LEU A 117 17.24 -6.03 11.41
C LEU A 117 17.25 -7.45 10.83
N LEU A 118 17.78 -7.62 9.62
CA LEU A 118 17.83 -8.92 8.94
C LEU A 118 18.81 -9.91 9.59
N SER A 119 19.79 -9.41 10.34
CA SER A 119 20.78 -10.21 11.05
C SER A 119 20.48 -10.37 12.57
N ALA A 120 19.40 -9.76 13.05
CA ALA A 120 19.02 -9.85 14.46
C ALA A 120 18.66 -11.29 14.86
N ASP A 121 18.97 -11.64 16.12
CA ASP A 121 18.55 -12.93 16.68
C ASP A 121 17.01 -12.97 16.77
N PRO A 122 16.35 -13.94 16.10
CA PRO A 122 14.89 -14.07 16.13
C PRO A 122 14.29 -14.18 17.54
N GLN A 123 15.07 -14.61 18.54
CA GLN A 123 14.60 -14.70 19.91
C GLN A 123 14.34 -13.34 20.57
N ASN A 124 14.96 -12.28 20.04
CA ASN A 124 14.80 -10.91 20.53
C ASN A 124 13.69 -10.13 19.81
N ASN A 125 13.09 -10.72 18.79
CA ASN A 125 12.06 -10.08 17.97
C ASN A 125 10.65 -10.53 18.42
N SER A 126 9.65 -9.70 18.16
CA SER A 126 8.26 -10.17 18.22
C SER A 126 8.00 -11.24 17.13
N GLN A 127 7.02 -12.10 17.38
CA GLN A 127 6.62 -13.13 16.39
C GLN A 127 6.20 -12.47 15.07
N LEU A 128 5.47 -11.36 15.14
CA LEU A 128 5.04 -10.59 13.97
C LEU A 128 6.22 -10.07 13.13
N LEU A 129 7.26 -9.56 13.79
CA LEU A 129 8.48 -9.14 13.10
C LEU A 129 9.22 -10.31 12.45
N ASN A 130 9.31 -11.45 13.15
CA ASN A 130 9.90 -12.66 12.60
C ASN A 130 9.13 -13.18 11.37
N ASP A 131 7.80 -13.14 11.40
CA ASP A 131 6.97 -13.50 10.26
C ASP A 131 7.25 -12.59 9.05
N TYR A 132 7.40 -11.28 9.29
CA TYR A 132 7.75 -10.32 8.24
C TYR A 132 9.13 -10.59 7.65
N ILE A 133 10.17 -10.75 8.50
CA ILE A 133 11.53 -11.05 8.06
C ILE A 133 11.55 -12.34 7.22
N LYS A 134 10.88 -13.37 7.70
CA LYS A 134 10.74 -14.64 6.99
C LYS A 134 10.10 -14.45 5.60
N ALA A 135 8.95 -13.79 5.53
CA ALA A 135 8.26 -13.52 4.27
C ALA A 135 9.12 -12.72 3.29
N TYR A 136 9.91 -11.76 3.78
CA TYR A 136 10.81 -10.95 2.98
C TYR A 136 12.02 -11.74 2.45
N THR A 137 12.54 -12.71 3.23
CA THR A 137 13.73 -13.48 2.90
C THR A 137 13.45 -14.75 2.10
N GLU A 138 12.21 -15.25 2.09
CA GLU A 138 11.80 -16.47 1.37
C GLU A 138 11.50 -16.24 -0.12
N ASN A 139 12.21 -15.32 -0.77
CA ASN A 139 12.08 -15.02 -2.20
C ASN A 139 10.64 -14.74 -2.66
N PRO A 140 9.94 -13.77 -2.08
CA PRO A 140 8.61 -13.42 -2.50
C PRO A 140 8.62 -12.83 -3.92
N GLN A 141 7.52 -12.98 -4.63
CA GLN A 141 7.30 -12.22 -5.85
C GLN A 141 7.06 -10.75 -5.48
N ILE A 142 7.98 -9.88 -5.83
CA ILE A 142 7.81 -8.44 -5.62
C ILE A 142 6.92 -7.87 -6.71
N VAL A 143 5.79 -7.31 -6.31
CA VAL A 143 4.85 -6.62 -7.19
C VAL A 143 5.06 -5.11 -7.01
N PRO A 144 5.39 -4.38 -8.08
CA PRO A 144 5.51 -2.92 -8.00
C PRO A 144 4.19 -2.27 -7.60
N ASN A 145 4.26 -1.23 -6.77
CA ASN A 145 3.10 -0.40 -6.52
C ASN A 145 2.91 0.58 -7.69
N TYR A 146 1.98 0.25 -8.57
CA TYR A 146 1.67 1.09 -9.73
C TYR A 146 0.90 2.36 -9.39
N GLN A 147 0.31 2.45 -8.21
CA GLN A 147 -0.45 3.63 -7.77
C GLN A 147 0.35 4.93 -7.89
N VAL A 148 1.66 4.87 -7.64
CA VAL A 148 2.54 6.04 -7.74
C VAL A 148 2.62 6.64 -9.15
N LYS A 149 2.22 5.89 -10.16
CA LYS A 149 2.19 6.32 -11.57
C LYS A 149 0.81 6.83 -11.99
N TRP A 150 -0.19 6.70 -11.12
CA TRP A 150 -1.54 7.16 -11.41
C TRP A 150 -1.66 8.67 -11.17
N SER A 151 -2.40 9.34 -12.03
CA SER A 151 -2.72 10.75 -11.79
C SER A 151 -3.67 10.88 -10.59
N SER A 152 -3.66 12.05 -9.95
CA SER A 152 -4.63 12.38 -8.91
C SER A 152 -6.08 12.33 -9.43
N VAL A 153 -6.29 12.67 -10.72
CA VAL A 153 -7.61 12.56 -11.36
C VAL A 153 -8.11 11.11 -11.34
N LEU A 154 -7.26 10.15 -11.72
CA LEU A 154 -7.64 8.74 -11.67
C LEU A 154 -7.85 8.27 -10.24
N GLN A 155 -6.95 8.58 -9.33
CA GLN A 155 -7.01 8.09 -7.95
C GLN A 155 -8.18 8.69 -7.17
N GLU A 156 -8.29 10.01 -7.13
CA GLU A 156 -9.18 10.72 -6.22
C GLU A 156 -10.55 10.97 -6.85
N GLN A 157 -10.57 11.44 -8.10
CA GLN A 157 -11.82 11.82 -8.74
C GLN A 157 -12.55 10.62 -9.35
N THR A 158 -11.83 9.72 -10.03
CA THR A 158 -12.48 8.59 -10.68
C THR A 158 -12.64 7.41 -9.75
N LEU A 159 -11.53 6.80 -9.30
CA LEU A 159 -11.62 5.60 -8.47
C LEU A 159 -12.27 5.88 -7.13
N GLY A 160 -12.03 7.05 -6.52
CA GLY A 160 -12.70 7.48 -5.29
C GLY A 160 -14.22 7.61 -5.44
N GLU A 161 -14.72 7.92 -6.64
CA GLU A 161 -16.16 7.98 -6.93
C GLU A 161 -16.75 6.62 -7.33
N ILE A 162 -16.05 5.85 -8.20
CA ILE A 162 -16.65 4.65 -8.79
C ILE A 162 -16.50 3.40 -7.93
N ILE A 163 -15.45 3.28 -7.11
CA ILE A 163 -15.28 2.14 -6.21
C ILE A 163 -16.43 2.02 -5.19
N PRO A 164 -16.85 3.09 -4.50
CA PRO A 164 -18.01 3.01 -3.62
C PRO A 164 -19.31 2.60 -4.31
N LYS A 165 -19.52 3.04 -5.56
CA LYS A 165 -20.71 2.66 -6.34
C LYS A 165 -20.68 1.19 -6.73
N LEU A 166 -19.52 0.69 -7.17
CA LEU A 166 -19.32 -0.73 -7.46
C LEU A 166 -19.57 -1.59 -6.22
N ALA A 167 -18.97 -1.20 -5.09
CA ALA A 167 -19.09 -1.91 -3.82
C ALA A 167 -20.55 -2.01 -3.31
N LYS A 168 -21.38 -1.02 -3.61
CA LYS A 168 -22.80 -0.95 -3.21
C LYS A 168 -23.79 -1.47 -4.27
N ASP A 169 -23.31 -2.18 -5.29
CA ASP A 169 -24.15 -2.65 -6.41
C ASP A 169 -24.90 -1.52 -7.15
N GLN A 170 -24.35 -0.30 -7.10
CA GLN A 170 -24.88 0.87 -7.81
C GLN A 170 -24.24 1.07 -9.19
N MET A 171 -23.34 0.18 -9.57
CA MET A 171 -22.58 0.19 -10.82
C MET A 171 -22.25 -1.25 -11.21
N THR A 172 -22.31 -1.55 -12.50
CA THR A 172 -21.85 -2.85 -13.02
C THR A 172 -20.33 -2.86 -13.21
N GLU A 173 -19.75 -4.05 -13.35
CA GLU A 173 -18.34 -4.23 -13.65
C GLU A 173 -17.95 -3.60 -14.98
N GLU A 174 -18.81 -3.73 -16.01
CA GLU A 174 -18.62 -3.13 -17.33
C GLU A 174 -18.61 -1.58 -17.25
N GLU A 175 -19.54 -1.02 -16.51
CA GLU A 175 -19.60 0.42 -16.29
C GLU A 175 -18.38 0.93 -15.53
N PHE A 176 -17.92 0.17 -14.54
CA PHE A 176 -16.73 0.48 -13.76
C PHE A 176 -15.48 0.56 -14.65
N VAL A 177 -15.21 -0.47 -15.48
CA VAL A 177 -14.03 -0.50 -16.34
C VAL A 177 -14.11 0.58 -17.42
N ARG A 178 -15.29 0.86 -17.95
CA ARG A 178 -15.51 1.93 -18.93
C ARG A 178 -15.17 3.31 -18.33
N ARG A 179 -15.63 3.62 -17.12
CA ARG A 179 -15.35 4.89 -16.45
C ARG A 179 -13.89 5.02 -16.03
N ALA A 180 -13.25 3.93 -15.63
CA ALA A 180 -11.82 3.93 -15.38
C ALA A 180 -11.02 4.27 -16.64
N ASP A 181 -11.41 3.72 -17.80
CA ASP A 181 -10.77 4.01 -19.09
C ASP A 181 -10.98 5.46 -19.54
N GLU A 182 -12.16 6.01 -19.37
CA GLU A 182 -12.43 7.43 -19.69
C GLU A 182 -11.46 8.35 -18.96
N SER A 183 -11.10 8.01 -17.72
CA SER A 183 -10.12 8.78 -16.95
C SER A 183 -8.69 8.61 -17.46
N LEU A 184 -8.33 7.45 -18.00
CA LEU A 184 -7.03 7.27 -18.64
C LEU A 184 -6.86 8.15 -19.86
N SER A 185 -7.92 8.32 -20.66
CA SER A 185 -7.87 9.17 -21.85
C SER A 185 -7.66 10.66 -21.54
N LEU A 186 -8.06 11.12 -20.35
CA LEU A 186 -7.84 12.50 -19.89
C LEU A 186 -6.39 12.78 -19.47
N ILE A 187 -5.58 11.76 -19.27
CA ILE A 187 -4.18 11.89 -18.84
C ILE A 187 -3.26 12.11 -20.06
N HIS A 188 -3.71 11.80 -21.25
CA HIS A 188 -2.93 11.89 -22.49
C HIS A 188 -3.16 13.19 -23.28
N ILE A 189 -3.87 14.17 -22.71
CA ILE A 189 -4.02 15.51 -23.24
C ILE A 189 -3.10 16.47 -22.47
#